data_bf02cf61cb909bc3155af743ef39cf95
#
_entry.id   bf02cf61cb909bc3155af743ef39cf95
#
_cell.length_a   1.000
_cell.length_b   1.000
_cell.length_c   1.000
_cell.angle_alpha   90.00
_cell.angle_beta   90.00
_cell.angle_gamma   90.00
#
_symmetry.space_group_name_H-M   'P 1'
#
loop_
_entity.id
_entity.type
_entity.pdbx_description
1 polymer ?
#
loop_
_entity_poly.entity_id
_entity_poly.type
_entity_poly.pdbx_seq_one_letter_code
_entity_poly.pdbx_strand_id
1 'polypeptide(L)'
;MQGSMGLAPAIGLGMSLNTTRPVVVINGDGSLLMALGATHTLRDRAPENLFHYVLDNGCHESVGGQPVAALESSYPGVTEIIKVARGFKPSRVSVQPEENTRRIREFLAQTLPAGGWMRLPASARAQGR
;
A
#
# COMPACT_ATOMS: atom_id res chain seq x y z
N MET A 1 6.08 7.72 -1.89
CA MET A 1 4.94 8.67 -1.96
C MET A 1 5.25 9.85 -1.04
N GLN A 2 5.59 10.98 -1.60
CA GLN A 2 5.86 12.18 -0.80
C GLN A 2 4.54 12.74 -0.26
N GLY A 3 4.51 13.11 1.03
CA GLY A 3 3.33 13.67 1.70
C GLY A 3 2.15 12.70 1.89
N SER A 4 2.32 11.42 1.57
CA SER A 4 1.25 10.42 1.58
C SER A 4 1.64 9.18 2.38
N MET A 5 2.36 9.37 3.47
CA MET A 5 2.76 8.30 4.38
C MET A 5 1.51 7.59 4.91
N GLY A 6 1.47 6.27 4.78
CA GLY A 6 0.32 5.45 5.19
C GLY A 6 -0.69 5.14 4.08
N LEU A 7 -0.68 5.83 2.94
CA LEU A 7 -1.69 5.62 1.89
C LEU A 7 -1.37 4.50 0.89
N ALA A 8 -0.17 3.91 0.93
CA ALA A 8 0.21 2.84 0.01
C ALA A 8 -0.77 1.64 0.03
N PRO A 9 -1.25 1.15 1.19
CA PRO A 9 -2.22 0.07 1.23
C PRO A 9 -3.55 0.41 0.56
N ALA A 10 -4.06 1.63 0.73
CA ALA A 10 -5.30 2.06 0.10
C ALA A 10 -5.18 2.13 -1.43
N ILE A 11 -4.02 2.59 -1.93
CA ILE A 11 -3.73 2.59 -3.37
C ILE A 11 -3.61 1.16 -3.89
N GLY A 12 -2.88 0.30 -3.17
CA GLY A 12 -2.76 -1.12 -3.51
C GLY A 12 -4.11 -1.83 -3.58
N LEU A 13 -5.00 -1.53 -2.64
CA LEU A 13 -6.37 -2.02 -2.66
C LEU A 13 -7.10 -1.57 -3.93
N GLY A 14 -7.06 -0.28 -4.25
CA GLY A 14 -7.67 0.23 -5.48
C GLY A 14 -7.15 -0.45 -6.73
N MET A 15 -5.84 -0.73 -6.80
CA MET A 15 -5.23 -1.46 -7.90
C MET A 15 -5.70 -2.91 -7.94
N SER A 16 -5.69 -3.63 -6.82
CA SER A 16 -6.04 -5.04 -6.76
C SER A 16 -7.50 -5.32 -7.14
N LEU A 17 -8.39 -4.39 -6.84
CA LEU A 17 -9.79 -4.48 -7.24
C LEU A 17 -10.04 -4.29 -8.76
N ASN A 18 -9.03 -3.81 -9.49
CA ASN A 18 -9.11 -3.53 -10.92
C ASN A 18 -8.17 -4.41 -11.78
N THR A 19 -7.50 -5.38 -11.20
CA THR A 19 -6.61 -6.32 -11.91
C THR A 19 -6.69 -7.71 -11.30
N THR A 20 -6.40 -8.73 -12.10
CA THR A 20 -6.21 -10.11 -11.63
C THR A 20 -4.74 -10.42 -11.30
N ARG A 21 -3.83 -9.47 -11.58
CA ARG A 21 -2.41 -9.64 -11.28
C ARG A 21 -2.14 -9.48 -9.78
N PRO A 22 -1.13 -10.16 -9.23
CA PRO A 22 -0.70 -9.91 -7.87
C PRO A 22 -0.30 -8.44 -7.66
N VAL A 23 -0.81 -7.84 -6.61
CA VAL A 23 -0.45 -6.49 -6.15
C VAL A 23 0.28 -6.63 -4.83
N VAL A 24 1.53 -6.19 -4.80
CA VAL A 24 2.36 -6.21 -3.59
C VAL A 24 2.51 -4.80 -3.06
N VAL A 25 2.14 -4.62 -1.80
CA VAL A 25 2.34 -3.37 -1.06
C VAL A 25 3.43 -3.60 -0.02
N ILE A 26 4.44 -2.75 -0.02
CA ILE A 26 5.49 -2.72 1.00
C ILE A 26 5.36 -1.41 1.76
N ASN A 27 5.24 -1.52 3.07
CA ASN A 27 5.02 -0.39 3.98
C ASN A 27 6.01 -0.44 5.14
N GLY A 28 6.31 0.69 5.77
CA GLY A 28 7.05 0.73 7.03
C GLY A 28 6.11 0.68 8.23
N ASP A 29 6.63 0.31 9.40
CA ASP A 29 5.94 0.30 10.68
C ASP A 29 5.27 1.63 11.02
N GLY A 30 6.01 2.74 10.96
CA GLY A 30 5.47 4.07 11.18
C GLY A 30 4.41 4.45 10.15
N SER A 31 4.55 3.99 8.92
CA SER A 31 3.57 4.21 7.85
C SER A 31 2.28 3.42 8.09
N LEU A 32 2.38 2.19 8.61
CA LEU A 32 1.22 1.40 9.02
C LEU A 32 0.43 2.12 10.13
N LEU A 33 1.12 2.58 11.17
CA LEU A 33 0.46 3.24 12.31
C LEU A 33 -0.22 4.55 11.93
N MET A 34 0.31 5.30 10.95
CA MET A 34 -0.31 6.52 10.47
C MET A 34 -1.66 6.31 9.77
N ALA A 35 -1.91 5.12 9.25
CA ALA A 35 -3.16 4.79 8.53
C ALA A 35 -3.71 3.43 8.96
N LEU A 36 -3.65 3.15 10.26
CA LEU A 36 -4.03 1.84 10.82
C LEU A 36 -5.46 1.42 10.45
N GLY A 37 -6.38 2.37 10.38
CA GLY A 37 -7.76 2.11 9.95
C GLY A 37 -7.89 1.53 8.54
N ALA A 38 -6.92 1.78 7.66
CA ALA A 38 -6.93 1.20 6.32
C ALA A 38 -6.83 -0.33 6.35
N THR A 39 -6.22 -0.91 7.35
CA THR A 39 -6.09 -2.37 7.50
C THR A 39 -7.45 -3.06 7.59
N HIS A 40 -8.41 -2.46 8.28
CA HIS A 40 -9.76 -2.96 8.37
C HIS A 40 -10.46 -2.94 7.00
N THR A 41 -10.28 -1.87 6.24
CA THR A 41 -10.83 -1.79 4.88
C THR A 41 -10.21 -2.85 3.96
N LEU A 42 -8.91 -3.09 4.08
CA LEU A 42 -8.23 -4.16 3.33
C LEU A 42 -8.84 -5.52 3.65
N ARG A 43 -9.00 -5.83 4.94
CA ARG A 43 -9.62 -7.08 5.39
C ARG A 43 -11.05 -7.23 4.87
N ASP A 44 -11.86 -6.18 4.98
CA ASP A 44 -13.27 -6.24 4.60
C ASP A 44 -13.44 -6.44 3.08
N ARG A 45 -12.52 -5.95 2.28
CA ARG A 45 -12.50 -6.17 0.82
C ARG A 45 -11.76 -7.45 0.43
N ALA A 46 -10.80 -7.87 1.24
CA ALA A 46 -10.01 -9.10 1.15
C ALA A 46 -9.73 -9.62 -0.28
N PRO A 47 -9.19 -8.80 -1.19
CA PRO A 47 -8.88 -9.27 -2.53
C PRO A 47 -7.74 -10.31 -2.46
N GLU A 48 -7.94 -11.47 -3.07
CA GLU A 48 -6.99 -12.60 -3.03
C GLU A 48 -5.62 -12.28 -3.66
N ASN A 49 -5.57 -11.27 -4.52
CA ASN A 49 -4.37 -10.86 -5.23
C ASN A 49 -3.62 -9.69 -4.55
N LEU A 50 -4.02 -9.26 -3.35
CA LEU A 50 -3.34 -8.20 -2.60
C LEU A 50 -2.47 -8.79 -1.49
N PHE A 51 -1.18 -8.46 -1.51
CA PHE A 51 -0.21 -8.86 -0.50
C PHE A 51 0.38 -7.60 0.15
N HIS A 52 0.16 -7.44 1.45
CA HIS A 52 0.64 -6.28 2.20
C HIS A 52 1.69 -6.69 3.23
N TYR A 53 2.93 -6.31 2.97
CA TYR A 53 4.08 -6.55 3.85
C TYR A 53 4.46 -5.29 4.60
N VAL A 54 4.74 -5.43 5.88
CA VAL A 54 5.18 -4.33 6.75
C VAL A 54 6.62 -4.59 7.19
N LEU A 55 7.52 -3.67 6.88
CA LEU A 55 8.91 -3.69 7.34
C LEU A 55 8.98 -2.92 8.67
N ASP A 56 9.29 -3.64 9.74
CA ASP A 56 9.36 -3.09 11.10
C ASP A 56 10.82 -2.94 11.54
N ASN A 57 11.31 -1.69 11.55
CA ASN A 57 12.62 -1.31 12.07
C ASN A 57 12.54 -0.58 13.42
N GLY A 58 11.35 -0.43 13.99
CA GLY A 58 11.09 0.22 15.26
C GLY A 58 11.24 1.73 15.26
N CYS A 59 11.28 2.40 14.08
CA CYS A 59 11.42 3.85 14.04
C CYS A 59 10.89 4.52 12.77
N HIS A 60 10.55 5.78 12.91
CA HIS A 60 10.23 6.70 11.81
C HIS A 60 11.49 7.16 11.07
N GLU A 61 12.19 6.24 10.38
CA GLU A 61 13.50 6.48 9.77
C GLU A 61 13.54 7.70 8.83
N SER A 62 12.47 7.94 8.08
CA SER A 62 12.41 9.00 7.06
C SER A 62 12.12 10.40 7.63
N VAL A 63 11.66 10.50 8.87
CA VAL A 63 11.17 11.74 9.48
C VAL A 63 11.78 12.02 10.85
N GLY A 64 13.03 11.65 11.08
CA GLY A 64 13.77 12.01 12.28
C GLY A 64 14.19 10.84 13.17
N GLY A 65 13.83 9.60 12.81
CA GLY A 65 14.28 8.41 13.53
C GLY A 65 13.64 8.21 14.91
N GLN A 66 12.49 8.87 15.18
CA GLN A 66 11.77 8.68 16.45
C GLN A 66 11.33 7.23 16.59
N PRO A 67 11.31 6.69 17.82
CA PRO A 67 10.77 5.36 18.06
C PRO A 67 9.32 5.24 17.60
N VAL A 68 9.00 4.11 16.99
CA VAL A 68 7.63 3.70 16.69
C VAL A 68 7.13 2.84 17.85
N ALA A 69 5.86 2.97 18.22
CA ALA A 69 5.24 2.05 19.15
C ALA A 69 5.36 0.61 18.65
N ALA A 70 5.59 -0.32 19.57
CA ALA A 70 5.69 -1.73 19.23
C ALA A 70 4.45 -2.19 18.47
N LEU A 71 4.67 -2.85 17.34
CA LEU A 71 3.57 -3.43 16.57
C LEU A 71 3.05 -4.69 17.27
N GLU A 72 1.77 -4.94 17.11
CA GLU A 72 1.18 -6.25 17.41
C GLU A 72 1.74 -7.32 16.44
N SER A 73 1.56 -8.57 16.78
CA SER A 73 2.04 -9.70 15.96
C SER A 73 1.31 -9.79 14.60
N SER A 74 0.11 -9.22 14.51
CA SER A 74 -0.68 -9.21 13.28
C SER A 74 -1.69 -8.06 13.25
N TYR A 75 -2.05 -7.64 12.05
CA TYR A 75 -3.12 -6.68 11.79
C TYR A 75 -4.04 -7.18 10.68
N PRO A 76 -5.34 -6.85 10.71
CA PRO A 76 -6.25 -7.18 9.63
C PRO A 76 -5.71 -6.67 8.28
N GLY A 77 -5.81 -7.49 7.23
CA GLY A 77 -5.37 -7.09 5.89
C GLY A 77 -3.85 -6.91 5.70
N VAL A 78 -3.05 -7.27 6.70
CA VAL A 78 -1.58 -7.38 6.60
C VAL A 78 -1.22 -8.83 6.38
N THR A 79 -0.42 -9.11 5.35
CA THR A 79 0.05 -10.45 5.03
C THR A 79 1.13 -10.91 6.01
N GLU A 80 2.11 -10.04 6.25
CA GLU A 80 3.22 -10.36 7.14
C GLU A 80 3.90 -9.09 7.66
N ILE A 81 4.38 -9.14 8.91
CA ILE A 81 5.24 -8.11 9.51
C ILE A 81 6.65 -8.69 9.61
N ILE A 82 7.58 -8.06 8.91
CA ILE A 82 8.97 -8.50 8.78
C ILE A 82 9.85 -7.58 9.63
N LYS A 83 10.48 -8.14 10.66
CA LYS A 83 11.48 -7.41 11.43
C LYS A 83 12.72 -7.18 10.59
N VAL A 84 13.15 -5.93 10.52
CA VAL A 84 14.33 -5.51 9.78
C VAL A 84 15.28 -4.69 10.65
N ALA A 85 16.56 -4.85 10.44
CA ALA A 85 17.54 -4.01 11.10
C ALA A 85 17.54 -2.59 10.53
N ARG A 86 17.86 -1.60 11.37
CA ARG A 86 18.17 -0.28 10.87
C ARG A 86 19.42 -0.38 9.99
N GLY A 87 19.33 0.16 8.81
CA GLY A 87 20.42 0.09 7.84
C GLY A 87 20.90 1.46 7.39
N PHE A 88 21.79 1.44 6.40
CA PHE A 88 22.22 2.64 5.73
C PHE A 88 21.04 3.28 5.00
N LYS A 89 20.88 4.59 5.20
CA LYS A 89 19.83 5.35 4.53
C LYS A 89 20.25 5.61 3.07
N PRO A 90 19.64 4.96 2.08
CA PRO A 90 19.95 5.20 0.69
C PRO A 90 19.53 6.61 0.27
N SER A 91 20.08 7.08 -0.87
CA SER A 91 19.60 8.30 -1.50
C SER A 91 18.12 8.18 -1.84
N ARG A 92 17.41 9.31 -1.76
CA ARG A 92 16.00 9.36 -2.18
C ARG A 92 15.89 9.10 -3.68
N VAL A 93 14.77 8.49 -4.06
CA VAL A 93 14.42 8.34 -5.48
C VAL A 93 14.37 9.72 -6.14
N SER A 94 15.16 9.89 -7.20
CA SER A 94 15.30 11.16 -7.92
C SER A 94 14.24 11.38 -9.00
N VAL A 95 13.39 10.39 -9.26
CA VAL A 95 12.32 10.49 -10.26
C VAL A 95 11.31 11.53 -9.82
N GLN A 96 11.06 12.52 -10.68
CA GLN A 96 10.07 13.56 -10.40
C GLN A 96 8.65 12.97 -10.37
N PRO A 97 7.74 13.54 -9.56
CA PRO A 97 6.37 13.02 -9.41
C PRO A 97 5.61 12.90 -10.73
N GLU A 98 5.79 13.86 -11.64
CA GLU A 98 5.16 13.89 -12.95
C GLU A 98 5.60 12.71 -13.82
N GLU A 99 6.90 12.45 -13.86
CA GLU A 99 7.49 11.35 -14.61
C GLU A 99 7.08 10.00 -14.01
N ASN A 100 7.08 9.89 -12.69
CA ASN A 100 6.60 8.69 -12.02
C ASN A 100 5.11 8.43 -12.33
N THR A 101 4.30 9.47 -12.30
CA THR A 101 2.87 9.38 -12.65
C THR A 101 2.68 8.93 -14.09
N ARG A 102 3.46 9.48 -15.03
CA ARG A 102 3.43 9.07 -16.44
C ARG A 102 3.74 7.58 -16.59
N ARG A 103 4.85 7.11 -16.00
CA ARG A 103 5.27 5.70 -16.04
C ARG A 103 4.20 4.76 -15.47
N ILE A 104 3.61 5.12 -14.34
CA ILE A 104 2.55 4.32 -13.74
C ILE A 104 1.33 4.27 -14.66
N ARG A 105 0.90 5.39 -15.24
CA ARG A 105 -0.24 5.42 -16.16
C ARG A 105 0.00 4.57 -17.40
N GLU A 106 1.18 4.65 -18.00
CA GLU A 106 1.56 3.85 -19.17
C GLU A 106 1.57 2.35 -18.84
N PHE A 107 2.17 1.99 -17.69
CA PHE A 107 2.16 0.60 -17.23
C PHE A 107 0.72 0.09 -17.02
N LEU A 108 -0.12 0.87 -16.37
CA LEU A 108 -1.51 0.49 -16.11
C LEU A 108 -2.33 0.40 -17.40
N ALA A 109 -2.12 1.30 -18.35
CA ALA A 109 -2.79 1.24 -19.66
C ALA A 109 -2.44 -0.03 -20.46
N GLN A 110 -1.23 -0.55 -20.29
CA GLN A 110 -0.78 -1.80 -20.94
C GLN A 110 -1.25 -3.06 -20.21
N THR A 111 -1.58 -2.95 -18.91
CA THR A 111 -1.82 -4.11 -18.04
C THR A 111 -3.27 -4.27 -17.61
N LEU A 112 -4.06 -3.20 -17.68
CA LEU A 112 -5.46 -3.21 -17.32
C LEU A 112 -6.32 -3.31 -18.61
N PRO A 113 -7.47 -4.02 -18.56
CA PRO A 113 -8.39 -4.07 -19.68
C PRO A 113 -8.92 -2.68 -20.02
N ALA A 114 -9.14 -2.41 -21.29
CA ALA A 114 -9.67 -1.14 -21.79
C ALA A 114 -10.98 -0.79 -21.05
N GLY A 115 -11.02 0.39 -20.41
CA GLY A 115 -12.17 0.85 -19.60
C GLY A 115 -12.15 0.42 -18.13
N GLY A 116 -11.07 -0.20 -17.65
CA GLY A 116 -10.96 -0.81 -16.32
C GLY A 116 -10.94 0.14 -15.12
N TRP A 117 -10.80 1.45 -15.32
CA TRP A 117 -10.68 2.41 -14.21
C TRP A 117 -11.98 2.78 -13.51
N MET A 118 -13.14 2.43 -14.07
CA MET A 118 -14.44 2.87 -13.54
C MET A 118 -15.50 1.77 -13.36
N ARG A 119 -15.17 0.52 -13.54
CA ARG A 119 -16.15 -0.56 -13.31
C ARG A 119 -15.89 -1.22 -11.97
N LEU A 120 -16.46 -0.65 -10.91
CA LEU A 120 -16.72 -1.45 -9.71
C LEU A 120 -17.55 -2.68 -10.16
N PRO A 121 -17.14 -3.90 -9.79
CA PRO A 121 -17.92 -5.09 -10.07
C PRO A 121 -19.34 -4.91 -9.54
N ALA A 122 -20.32 -5.46 -10.23
CA ALA A 122 -21.74 -5.31 -9.90
C ALA A 122 -22.05 -5.72 -8.44
N SER A 123 -21.29 -6.64 -7.87
CA SER A 123 -21.35 -7.06 -6.47
C SER A 123 -21.00 -5.93 -5.47
N ALA A 124 -20.14 -4.99 -5.84
CA ALA A 124 -19.79 -3.85 -4.97
C ALA A 124 -20.90 -2.77 -4.93
N ARG A 125 -21.81 -2.76 -5.89
CA ARG A 125 -22.96 -1.84 -5.93
C ARG A 125 -24.14 -2.29 -5.05
N ALA A 126 -24.19 -3.56 -4.69
CA ALA A 126 -25.33 -4.13 -3.97
C ALA A 126 -25.24 -4.04 -2.44
N GLN A 127 -24.08 -3.63 -1.88
CA GLN A 127 -23.87 -3.56 -0.43
C GLN A 127 -23.94 -2.14 0.15
N GLY A 128 -24.34 -1.17 -0.61
CA GLY A 128 -24.48 0.23 -0.21
C GLY A 128 -25.95 0.65 -0.01
N ARG A 129 -26.68 -0.07 0.84
CA ARG A 129 -27.94 0.42 1.44
C ARG A 129 -28.00 0.00 2.90
#